data_c8247f5ba9d35893c24a1a80060821a4
#
_entry.id   c8247f5ba9d35893c24a1a80060821a4
#
_cell.length_a   1.000
_cell.length_b   1.000
_cell.length_c   1.000
_cell.angle_alpha   90.00
_cell.angle_beta   90.00
_cell.angle_gamma   90.00
#
_symmetry.space_group_name_H-M   'P 1'
#
loop_
_entity.id
_entity.type
_entity.pdbx_description
1 polymer ?
#
loop_
_entity_poly.entity_id
_entity_poly.type
_entity_poly.pdbx_seq_one_letter_code
_entity_poly.pdbx_strand_id
1 'polypeptide(L)'
;MVMKKILIIILFTLLSTNSYGVEKKTNFTKEIFNKAKSEGKTIVINSYEEWCYTCTKQVKVLNEAEAKFTDIVFLSYEQSKHEDIGKLLNIEFWTTIVVYKGDEEKSRLIGVAKKKDIFNAILKGI
;
A
#
# COMPACT_ATOMS: atom_id res chain seq x y z
N MET A 1 24.88 -29.17 -31.93
CA MET A 1 24.37 -29.90 -30.76
C MET A 1 24.70 -29.24 -29.43
N VAL A 2 25.89 -28.66 -29.29
CA VAL A 2 26.30 -27.96 -28.06
C VAL A 2 25.50 -26.67 -27.83
N MET A 3 25.07 -25.98 -28.88
CA MET A 3 24.30 -24.71 -28.79
C MET A 3 22.88 -24.89 -28.22
N LYS A 4 22.23 -26.06 -28.43
CA LYS A 4 20.89 -26.32 -27.85
C LYS A 4 20.94 -26.49 -26.32
N LYS A 5 22.02 -27.06 -25.79
CA LYS A 5 22.22 -27.22 -24.34
C LYS A 5 22.52 -25.87 -23.65
N ILE A 6 23.25 -24.99 -24.32
CA ILE A 6 23.57 -23.65 -23.81
C ILE A 6 22.32 -22.79 -23.82
N LEU A 7 21.47 -22.91 -24.84
CA LEU A 7 20.21 -22.13 -24.90
C LEU A 7 19.24 -22.50 -23.77
N ILE A 8 19.19 -23.78 -23.40
CA ILE A 8 18.34 -24.26 -22.31
C ILE A 8 18.82 -23.72 -20.95
N ILE A 9 20.15 -23.65 -20.76
CA ILE A 9 20.74 -23.14 -19.52
C ILE A 9 20.47 -21.63 -19.37
N ILE A 10 20.57 -20.87 -20.46
CA ILE A 10 20.30 -19.42 -20.46
C ILE A 10 18.82 -19.15 -20.18
N LEU A 11 17.92 -19.96 -20.73
CA LEU A 11 16.49 -19.83 -20.47
C LEU A 11 16.13 -20.13 -18.99
N PHE A 12 16.81 -21.08 -18.39
CA PHE A 12 16.59 -21.44 -16.98
C PHE A 12 17.08 -20.35 -16.01
N THR A 13 18.16 -19.65 -16.35
CA THR A 13 18.69 -18.55 -15.51
C THR A 13 17.83 -17.30 -15.58
N LEU A 14 17.07 -17.10 -16.66
CA LEU A 14 16.14 -15.96 -16.78
C LEU A 14 14.84 -16.17 -16.00
N LEU A 15 14.50 -17.40 -15.63
CA LEU A 15 13.29 -17.73 -14.88
C LEU A 15 13.49 -17.68 -13.36
N SER A 16 14.74 -17.55 -12.88
CA SER A 16 15.07 -17.62 -11.46
C SER A 16 15.14 -16.26 -10.75
N THR A 17 14.72 -15.17 -11.41
CA THR A 17 14.91 -13.80 -10.87
C THR A 17 13.69 -13.16 -10.22
N ASN A 18 12.67 -13.94 -9.85
CA ASN A 18 11.40 -13.39 -9.40
C ASN A 18 11.03 -13.67 -7.95
N SER A 19 11.95 -13.48 -7.01
CA SER A 19 11.58 -13.53 -5.60
C SER A 19 11.93 -12.22 -4.91
N TYR A 20 11.04 -11.22 -5.06
CA TYR A 20 11.25 -9.95 -4.39
C TYR A 20 10.22 -9.70 -3.32
N GLY A 21 10.67 -9.13 -2.20
CA GLY A 21 9.81 -8.61 -1.17
C GLY A 21 8.89 -7.52 -1.71
N VAL A 22 7.84 -7.25 -0.95
CA VAL A 22 6.86 -6.22 -1.29
C VAL A 22 7.51 -4.85 -1.21
N GLU A 23 7.43 -4.09 -2.28
CA GLU A 23 7.96 -2.72 -2.34
C GLU A 23 7.05 -1.75 -1.62
N LYS A 24 7.63 -0.95 -0.74
CA LYS A 24 6.97 0.15 -0.05
C LYS A 24 7.31 1.46 -0.76
N LYS A 25 6.30 2.26 -1.09
CA LYS A 25 6.47 3.51 -1.84
C LYS A 25 5.77 4.66 -1.17
N THR A 26 6.38 5.83 -1.18
CA THR A 26 5.70 7.08 -0.88
C THR A 26 5.12 7.65 -2.16
N ASN A 27 3.80 7.71 -2.23
CA ASN A 27 3.06 8.32 -3.34
C ASN A 27 2.04 9.36 -2.87
N PHE A 28 1.94 9.58 -1.56
CA PHE A 28 1.06 10.60 -1.01
C PHE A 28 1.54 12.00 -1.40
N THR A 29 0.65 12.80 -1.95
CA THR A 29 0.82 14.25 -2.06
C THR A 29 -0.45 14.93 -1.56
N LYS A 30 -0.32 16.12 -1.00
CA LYS A 30 -1.48 16.92 -0.55
C LYS A 30 -2.45 17.20 -1.69
N GLU A 31 -1.92 17.42 -2.91
CA GLU A 31 -2.72 17.67 -4.10
C GLU A 31 -3.59 16.47 -4.47
N ILE A 32 -3.00 15.26 -4.54
CA ILE A 32 -3.74 14.03 -4.84
C ILE A 32 -4.79 13.78 -3.76
N PHE A 33 -4.42 13.91 -2.50
CA PHE A 33 -5.32 13.71 -1.38
C PHE A 33 -6.51 14.69 -1.41
N ASN A 34 -6.24 15.98 -1.55
CA ASN A 34 -7.28 17.00 -1.59
C ASN A 34 -8.21 16.84 -2.80
N LYS A 35 -7.65 16.50 -3.96
CA LYS A 35 -8.45 16.22 -5.16
C LYS A 35 -9.39 15.03 -4.94
N ALA A 36 -8.87 13.92 -4.41
CA ALA A 36 -9.67 12.74 -4.14
C ALA A 36 -10.78 13.02 -3.12
N LYS A 37 -10.50 13.81 -2.08
CA LYS A 37 -11.51 14.25 -1.12
C LYS A 37 -12.61 15.09 -1.79
N SER A 38 -12.23 16.06 -2.61
CA SER A 38 -13.19 16.94 -3.30
C SER A 38 -14.07 16.18 -4.28
N GLU A 39 -13.57 15.10 -4.86
CA GLU A 39 -14.31 14.22 -5.77
C GLU A 39 -15.17 13.18 -5.03
N GLY A 40 -15.16 13.17 -3.70
CA GLY A 40 -15.92 12.22 -2.88
C GLY A 40 -15.45 10.78 -3.00
N LYS A 41 -14.18 10.56 -3.36
CA LYS A 41 -13.63 9.22 -3.54
C LYS A 41 -13.35 8.53 -2.22
N THR A 42 -13.31 7.21 -2.27
CA THR A 42 -12.74 6.40 -1.19
C THR A 42 -11.23 6.47 -1.27
N ILE A 43 -10.59 6.77 -0.13
CA ILE A 43 -9.14 6.95 -0.05
C ILE A 43 -8.61 6.04 1.06
N VAL A 44 -7.62 5.23 0.75
CA VAL A 44 -6.93 4.37 1.71
C VAL A 44 -5.50 4.87 1.86
N ILE A 45 -5.11 5.22 3.07
CA ILE A 45 -3.78 5.75 3.36
C ILE A 45 -3.07 4.82 4.34
N ASN A 46 -1.83 4.48 4.00
CA ASN A 46 -0.96 3.63 4.82
C ASN A 46 0.30 4.38 5.22
N SER A 47 0.60 4.39 6.53
CA SER A 47 1.91 4.85 7.01
C SER A 47 2.82 3.66 7.26
N TYR A 48 4.05 3.72 6.79
CA TYR A 48 5.00 2.62 6.90
C TYR A 48 6.40 3.10 7.31
N GLU A 49 7.26 2.13 7.63
CA GLU A 49 8.70 2.26 7.73
C GLU A 49 9.36 1.15 6.90
N GLU A 50 10.52 1.43 6.30
CA GLU A 50 11.20 0.46 5.45
C GLU A 50 11.55 -0.84 6.18
N TRP A 51 12.00 -0.72 7.42
CA TRP A 51 12.41 -1.85 8.27
C TRP A 51 11.25 -2.59 8.93
N CYS A 52 10.03 -2.14 8.77
CA CYS A 52 8.85 -2.62 9.51
C CYS A 52 8.27 -3.88 8.86
N TYR A 53 8.37 -5.00 9.56
CA TYR A 53 7.83 -6.28 9.11
C TYR A 53 6.30 -6.30 9.01
N THR A 54 5.61 -5.75 10.00
CA THR A 54 4.14 -5.64 9.98
C THR A 54 3.67 -4.77 8.82
N CYS A 55 4.40 -3.70 8.50
CA CYS A 55 4.10 -2.84 7.36
C CYS A 55 4.20 -3.63 6.04
N THR A 56 5.18 -4.52 5.91
CA THR A 56 5.33 -5.38 4.73
C THR A 56 4.08 -6.25 4.54
N LYS A 57 3.56 -6.83 5.61
CA LYS A 57 2.32 -7.61 5.56
C LYS A 57 1.11 -6.76 5.16
N GLN A 58 1.01 -5.54 5.71
CA GLN A 58 -0.05 -4.60 5.37
C GLN A 58 -0.01 -4.21 3.90
N VAL A 59 1.17 -3.86 3.40
CA VAL A 59 1.35 -3.45 2.00
C VAL A 59 0.97 -4.60 1.05
N LYS A 60 1.30 -5.83 1.39
CA LYS A 60 0.89 -6.99 0.60
C LYS A 60 -0.63 -7.09 0.49
N VAL A 61 -1.34 -6.94 1.60
CA VAL A 61 -2.81 -6.95 1.61
C VAL A 61 -3.38 -5.75 0.84
N LEU A 62 -2.80 -4.58 1.00
CA LEU A 62 -3.23 -3.37 0.30
C LEU A 62 -3.02 -3.48 -1.22
N ASN A 63 -1.95 -4.14 -1.66
CA ASN A 63 -1.74 -4.41 -3.09
C ASN A 63 -2.83 -5.32 -3.64
N GLU A 64 -3.26 -6.33 -2.89
CA GLU A 64 -4.39 -7.18 -3.26
C GLU A 64 -5.69 -6.38 -3.34
N ALA A 65 -5.91 -5.49 -2.38
CA ALA A 65 -7.09 -4.62 -2.36
C ALA A 65 -7.10 -3.65 -3.54
N GLU A 66 -5.96 -3.07 -3.88
CA GLU A 66 -5.81 -2.16 -5.02
C GLU A 66 -6.13 -2.87 -6.35
N ALA A 67 -5.74 -4.12 -6.50
CA ALA A 67 -6.09 -4.92 -7.67
C ALA A 67 -7.59 -5.22 -7.76
N LYS A 68 -8.27 -5.33 -6.61
CA LYS A 68 -9.70 -5.63 -6.54
C LYS A 68 -10.59 -4.39 -6.66
N PHE A 69 -10.20 -3.28 -6.03
CA PHE A 69 -10.99 -2.05 -5.96
C PHE A 69 -10.38 -0.98 -6.87
N THR A 70 -10.89 -0.87 -8.09
CA THR A 70 -10.33 0.03 -9.11
C THR A 70 -10.69 1.51 -8.92
N ASP A 71 -11.74 1.81 -8.17
CA ASP A 71 -12.24 3.19 -7.97
C ASP A 71 -11.73 3.82 -6.67
N ILE A 72 -10.84 3.14 -5.95
CA ILE A 72 -10.27 3.61 -4.69
C ILE A 72 -8.89 4.20 -4.93
N VAL A 73 -8.61 5.31 -4.28
CA VAL A 73 -7.28 5.95 -4.29
C VAL A 73 -6.45 5.38 -3.14
N PHE A 74 -5.37 4.68 -3.46
CA PHE A 74 -4.43 4.12 -2.47
C PHE A 74 -3.20 5.00 -2.38
N LEU A 75 -2.94 5.53 -1.19
CA LEU A 75 -1.82 6.41 -0.89
C LEU A 75 -0.99 5.85 0.25
N SER A 76 0.32 6.06 0.20
CA SER A 76 1.22 5.63 1.26
C SER A 76 2.36 6.62 1.44
N TYR A 77 2.94 6.62 2.64
CA TYR A 77 4.10 7.45 2.95
C TYR A 77 4.93 6.82 4.08
N GLU A 78 6.22 7.11 4.07
CA GLU A 78 7.13 6.69 5.14
C GLU A 78 7.03 7.66 6.31
N GLN A 79 6.61 7.18 7.47
CA GLN A 79 6.29 8.00 8.63
C GLN A 79 7.44 8.88 9.11
N SER A 80 8.65 8.33 9.22
CA SER A 80 9.81 9.06 9.73
C SER A 80 10.34 10.12 8.76
N LYS A 81 10.10 9.95 7.47
CA LYS A 81 10.57 10.88 6.43
C LYS A 81 9.56 11.96 6.08
N HIS A 82 8.31 11.79 6.45
CA HIS A 82 7.21 12.70 6.11
C HIS A 82 6.34 12.99 7.32
N GLU A 83 6.93 13.55 8.37
CA GLU A 83 6.21 13.88 9.61
C GLU A 83 5.07 14.87 9.40
N ASP A 84 5.19 15.75 8.40
CA ASP A 84 4.15 16.70 8.02
C ASP A 84 2.86 16.01 7.57
N ILE A 85 2.98 14.88 6.85
CA ILE A 85 1.83 14.08 6.44
C ILE A 85 1.19 13.42 7.66
N GLY A 86 1.99 12.87 8.55
CA GLY A 86 1.50 12.29 9.80
C GLY A 86 0.70 13.30 10.63
N LYS A 87 1.19 14.52 10.77
CA LYS A 87 0.50 15.60 11.47
C LYS A 87 -0.81 15.99 10.78
N LEU A 88 -0.79 16.09 9.44
CA LEU A 88 -1.98 16.41 8.66
C LEU A 88 -3.12 15.41 8.89
N LEU A 89 -2.77 14.13 9.01
CA LEU A 89 -3.72 13.02 9.13
C LEU A 89 -3.96 12.55 10.56
N ASN A 90 -3.33 13.17 11.56
CA ASN A 90 -3.30 12.71 12.95
C ASN A 90 -2.80 11.27 13.08
N ILE A 91 -1.79 10.91 12.32
CA ILE A 91 -1.14 9.61 12.38
C ILE A 91 0.15 9.74 13.19
N GLU A 92 0.22 9.04 14.31
CA GLU A 92 1.38 9.04 15.21
C GLU A 92 2.29 7.83 15.01
N PHE A 93 1.74 6.74 14.47
CA PHE A 93 2.45 5.46 14.34
C PHE A 93 2.50 5.00 12.89
N TRP A 94 3.64 4.42 12.49
CA TRP A 94 3.66 3.54 11.31
C TRP A 94 2.73 2.35 11.57
N THR A 95 2.45 1.54 10.59
CA THR A 95 1.42 0.48 10.66
C THR A 95 -0.02 1.00 10.80
N THR A 96 -0.25 2.26 10.51
CA THR A 96 -1.59 2.86 10.50
C THR A 96 -2.18 2.81 9.10
N ILE A 97 -3.42 2.34 9.01
CA ILE A 97 -4.22 2.39 7.79
C ILE A 97 -5.47 3.21 8.08
N VAL A 98 -5.68 4.26 7.32
CA VAL A 98 -6.86 5.13 7.46
C VAL A 98 -7.67 5.10 6.18
N VAL A 99 -8.98 4.99 6.31
CA VAL A 99 -9.92 4.96 5.19
C VAL A 99 -10.82 6.19 5.27
N TYR A 100 -10.87 6.95 4.18
CA TYR A 100 -11.75 8.10 4.01
C TYR A 100 -12.80 7.84 2.94
N LYS A 101 -13.94 8.46 3.09
CA LYS A 101 -14.91 8.68 2.01
C LYS A 101 -15.09 10.18 1.84
N GLY A 102 -14.52 10.75 0.77
CA GLY A 102 -14.44 12.21 0.66
C GLY A 102 -13.70 12.79 1.86
N ASP A 103 -14.29 13.77 2.54
CA ASP A 103 -13.71 14.43 3.72
C ASP A 103 -13.84 13.63 5.03
N GLU A 104 -14.61 12.55 5.03
CA GLU A 104 -14.96 11.83 6.25
C GLU A 104 -14.08 10.61 6.48
N GLU A 105 -13.45 10.53 7.65
CA GLU A 105 -12.73 9.32 8.08
C GLU A 105 -13.73 8.24 8.47
N LYS A 106 -13.65 7.08 7.80
CA LYS A 106 -14.57 5.96 8.02
C LYS A 106 -13.98 4.84 8.85
N SER A 107 -12.66 4.68 8.83
CA SER A 107 -12.00 3.59 9.55
C SER A 107 -10.53 3.93 9.79
N ARG A 108 -10.01 3.40 10.90
CA ARG A 108 -8.59 3.54 11.26
C ARG A 108 -8.12 2.27 11.93
N LEU A 109 -7.05 1.67 11.40
CA LEU A 109 -6.41 0.48 11.95
C LEU A 109 -4.96 0.81 12.31
N ILE A 110 -4.50 0.33 13.46
CA ILE A 110 -3.11 0.48 13.90
C ILE A 110 -2.57 -0.92 14.22
N GLY A 111 -1.49 -1.32 13.56
CA GLY A 111 -0.83 -2.60 13.81
C GLY A 111 -1.58 -3.83 13.31
N VAL A 112 -2.65 -3.66 12.56
CA VAL A 112 -3.48 -4.75 12.05
C VAL A 112 -3.03 -5.11 10.64
N ALA A 113 -2.67 -6.38 10.43
CA ALA A 113 -2.21 -6.89 9.14
C ALA A 113 -3.09 -8.01 8.56
N LYS A 114 -4.18 -8.36 9.23
CA LYS A 114 -5.09 -9.40 8.79
C LYS A 114 -5.90 -8.93 7.59
N LYS A 115 -5.87 -9.71 6.51
CA LYS A 115 -6.58 -9.39 5.25
C LYS A 115 -8.06 -9.09 5.49
N LYS A 116 -8.76 -9.93 6.26
CA LYS A 116 -10.18 -9.74 6.57
C LYS A 116 -10.45 -8.39 7.22
N ASP A 117 -9.65 -8.00 8.20
CA ASP A 117 -9.84 -6.76 8.94
C ASP A 117 -9.56 -5.53 8.08
N ILE A 118 -8.51 -5.60 7.26
CA ILE A 118 -8.16 -4.52 6.33
C ILE A 118 -9.25 -4.35 5.26
N PHE A 119 -9.72 -5.45 4.67
CA PHE A 119 -10.80 -5.39 3.67
C PHE A 119 -12.10 -4.86 4.28
N ASN A 120 -12.46 -5.29 5.49
CA ASN A 120 -13.63 -4.76 6.18
C ASN A 120 -13.52 -3.25 6.46
N ALA A 121 -12.33 -2.77 6.83
CA ALA A 121 -12.08 -1.35 7.02
C ALA A 121 -12.28 -0.57 5.70
N ILE A 122 -11.77 -1.08 4.60
CA ILE A 122 -11.92 -0.47 3.27
C ILE A 122 -13.40 -0.41 2.87
N LEU A 123 -14.16 -1.48 3.10
CA LEU A 123 -15.58 -1.54 2.77
C LEU A 123 -16.41 -0.49 3.51
N LYS A 124 -15.97 -0.03 4.68
CA LYS A 124 -16.64 1.07 5.40
C LYS A 124 -16.55 2.41 4.67
N GLY A 125 -15.59 2.56 3.76
CA GLY A 125 -15.40 3.77 2.95
C GLY A 125 -16.09 3.72 1.59
N ILE A 126 -16.79 2.66 1.27
CA ILE A 126 -17.46 2.50 -0.03
C ILE A 126 -18.94 2.87 0.04
#